data_808f682f387d1a4ac73cb7c5f40e5716
#
_entry.id   808f682f387d1a4ac73cb7c5f40e5716
#
_cell.length_a   1.000
_cell.length_b   1.000
_cell.length_c   1.000
_cell.angle_alpha   90.00
_cell.angle_beta   90.00
_cell.angle_gamma   90.00
#
_symmetry.space_group_name_H-M   'P 1'
#
loop_
_entity.id
_entity.type
_entity.pdbx_description
1 polymer ?
#
loop_
_entity_poly.entity_id
_entity_poly.type
_entity_poly.pdbx_seq_one_letter_code
_entity_poly.pdbx_strand_id
1 'polypeptide(L)'
;MKPIDVTRLKEIVGERNVKTDPSDLYVYGSDSSVHHAMPWAIVKPETTQQVQEIMKYANGNGIPVIARGGGSGMCGQTVPIQGGIMLDMKAMNKILEINLKDVYCRVEPGVVDDDLNLALKQYGVFYPPTPASSRIATIGGEIANNASGVRSVKYGATRDAVLGMKVVLPNGDLVTLGSHTRVEASGYQLHKLIVGSEGTLGIVVEATLSFVPIPEFRCMGVANFDALKDAGEAIGSIMASGSIPSMLELVDSVAIKAVNKTMDLGLKEVAAALIFEADGMVKEAVDYEIDKMKKICEKHNGQDIYASYDPKERAKIFMGRKKLFPALSKYDDNLASTSLADDMAVPYSKMAELAGKVHEVADRHNIVMTAYGHCGSGCMHTKILMDTKRKDQWDAAKKAITEIYEYVRSVNGTTSAEHGIGLSKAESFKVEKADSLNLLAGIKKAFDPNNILNPGKLSQAPEDWVTATNLRYSVNS
;
A
#
# COMPACT_ATOMS: atom_id res chain seq x y z
N MET A 1 -30.25 -7.36 -14.84
CA MET A 1 -29.10 -6.54 -15.31
C MET A 1 -29.14 -6.50 -16.83
N LYS A 2 -28.94 -5.33 -17.44
CA LYS A 2 -28.78 -5.27 -18.89
C LYS A 2 -27.46 -5.94 -19.26
N PRO A 3 -27.40 -6.79 -20.30
CA PRO A 3 -26.15 -7.37 -20.75
C PRO A 3 -25.23 -6.23 -21.23
N ILE A 4 -23.92 -6.38 -20.98
CA ILE A 4 -22.92 -5.42 -21.45
C ILE A 4 -22.86 -5.44 -22.99
N ASP A 5 -22.92 -4.27 -23.62
CA ASP A 5 -22.75 -4.17 -25.08
C ASP A 5 -21.26 -4.10 -25.42
N VAL A 6 -20.67 -5.26 -25.70
CA VAL A 6 -19.27 -5.42 -26.06
C VAL A 6 -18.94 -4.70 -27.37
N THR A 7 -19.91 -4.63 -28.32
CA THR A 7 -19.71 -3.93 -29.60
C THR A 7 -19.49 -2.45 -29.36
N ARG A 8 -20.31 -1.84 -28.48
CA ARG A 8 -20.14 -0.42 -28.12
C ARG A 8 -18.78 -0.15 -27.47
N LEU A 9 -18.30 -1.03 -26.61
CA LEU A 9 -16.97 -0.88 -26.01
C LEU A 9 -15.85 -0.99 -27.06
N LYS A 10 -15.98 -1.90 -28.03
CA LYS A 10 -15.03 -2.05 -29.14
C LYS A 10 -15.01 -0.81 -30.05
N GLU A 11 -16.17 -0.16 -30.27
CA GLU A 11 -16.23 1.11 -31.01
C GLU A 11 -15.46 2.23 -30.31
N ILE A 12 -15.49 2.29 -28.96
CA ILE A 12 -14.82 3.33 -28.19
C ILE A 12 -13.30 3.13 -28.17
N VAL A 13 -12.81 1.93 -27.89
CA VAL A 13 -11.37 1.69 -27.61
C VAL A 13 -10.65 0.88 -28.70
N GLY A 14 -11.38 0.37 -29.70
CA GLY A 14 -10.87 -0.57 -30.69
C GLY A 14 -10.95 -2.03 -30.21
N GLU A 15 -11.07 -2.94 -31.18
CA GLU A 15 -11.35 -4.35 -30.93
C GLU A 15 -10.30 -5.02 -30.04
N ARG A 16 -9.02 -4.76 -30.27
CA ARG A 16 -7.89 -5.33 -29.53
C ARG A 16 -7.86 -4.96 -28.04
N ASN A 17 -8.51 -3.87 -27.67
CA ASN A 17 -8.52 -3.29 -26.35
C ASN A 17 -9.74 -3.72 -25.49
N VAL A 18 -10.58 -4.63 -26.00
CA VAL A 18 -11.69 -5.24 -25.27
C VAL A 18 -11.47 -6.75 -25.19
N LYS A 19 -11.53 -7.31 -23.99
CA LYS A 19 -11.39 -8.74 -23.75
C LYS A 19 -12.56 -9.28 -22.96
N THR A 20 -13.07 -10.43 -23.38
CA THR A 20 -14.20 -11.13 -22.76
C THR A 20 -13.94 -12.65 -22.61
N ASP A 21 -12.73 -13.09 -22.96
CA ASP A 21 -12.33 -14.47 -22.80
C ASP A 21 -12.31 -14.88 -21.32
N PRO A 22 -12.87 -16.05 -20.94
CA PRO A 22 -12.92 -16.50 -19.55
C PRO A 22 -11.54 -16.54 -18.88
N SER A 23 -10.48 -16.89 -19.60
CA SER A 23 -9.11 -16.91 -19.08
C SER A 23 -8.60 -15.51 -18.71
N ASP A 24 -8.83 -14.53 -19.60
CA ASP A 24 -8.47 -13.13 -19.33
C ASP A 24 -9.29 -12.59 -18.14
N LEU A 25 -10.61 -12.83 -18.14
CA LEU A 25 -11.50 -12.38 -17.05
C LEU A 25 -11.08 -12.97 -15.70
N TYR A 26 -10.69 -14.26 -15.68
CA TYR A 26 -10.21 -14.91 -14.46
C TYR A 26 -8.96 -14.22 -13.90
N VAL A 27 -7.96 -13.94 -14.74
CA VAL A 27 -6.73 -13.25 -14.32
C VAL A 27 -7.02 -11.86 -13.74
N TYR A 28 -7.91 -11.10 -14.38
CA TYR A 28 -8.27 -9.76 -13.93
C TYR A 28 -9.26 -9.74 -12.76
N GLY A 29 -9.80 -10.89 -12.40
CA GLY A 29 -10.70 -11.06 -11.25
C GLY A 29 -9.99 -11.02 -9.89
N SER A 30 -8.65 -11.00 -9.85
CA SER A 30 -7.83 -11.00 -8.63
C SER A 30 -6.87 -9.82 -8.59
N ASP A 31 -6.48 -9.43 -7.38
CA ASP A 31 -5.29 -8.64 -7.09
C ASP A 31 -4.30 -9.47 -6.24
N SER A 32 -3.44 -8.84 -5.43
CA SER A 32 -2.53 -9.59 -4.54
C SER A 32 -3.18 -10.06 -3.24
N SER A 33 -4.49 -9.87 -3.07
CA SER A 33 -5.27 -10.36 -1.93
C SER A 33 -5.70 -11.82 -2.10
N VAL A 34 -6.44 -12.33 -1.12
CA VAL A 34 -7.06 -13.67 -1.15
C VAL A 34 -8.38 -13.69 -1.92
N HIS A 35 -8.89 -12.54 -2.37
CA HIS A 35 -10.21 -12.39 -2.98
C HIS A 35 -10.18 -12.63 -4.48
N HIS A 36 -11.30 -13.12 -5.01
CA HIS A 36 -11.52 -13.30 -6.44
C HIS A 36 -12.98 -13.10 -6.81
N ALA A 37 -13.25 -12.34 -7.87
CA ALA A 37 -14.54 -12.24 -8.55
C ALA A 37 -14.34 -11.87 -10.01
N MET A 38 -15.20 -12.35 -10.92
CA MET A 38 -15.03 -12.15 -12.37
C MET A 38 -15.65 -10.84 -12.84
N PRO A 39 -14.92 -9.98 -13.59
CA PRO A 39 -15.54 -8.88 -14.33
C PRO A 39 -16.35 -9.42 -15.51
N TRP A 40 -17.18 -8.57 -16.13
CA TRP A 40 -17.93 -8.92 -17.35
C TRP A 40 -17.13 -8.67 -18.62
N ALA A 41 -16.26 -7.67 -18.59
CA ALA A 41 -15.34 -7.34 -19.67
C ALA A 41 -14.12 -6.59 -19.11
N ILE A 42 -13.00 -6.71 -19.82
CA ILE A 42 -11.79 -5.90 -19.59
C ILE A 42 -11.71 -4.91 -20.75
N VAL A 43 -11.55 -3.63 -20.43
CA VAL A 43 -11.44 -2.54 -21.39
C VAL A 43 -10.17 -1.75 -21.11
N LYS A 44 -9.34 -1.56 -22.14
CA LYS A 44 -8.04 -0.88 -22.03
C LYS A 44 -8.05 0.44 -22.81
N PRO A 45 -8.38 1.57 -22.18
CA PRO A 45 -8.35 2.88 -22.81
C PRO A 45 -6.89 3.35 -23.01
N GLU A 46 -6.67 4.09 -24.08
CA GLU A 46 -5.39 4.71 -24.44
C GLU A 46 -5.44 6.25 -24.31
N THR A 47 -6.63 6.82 -24.11
CA THR A 47 -6.83 8.29 -24.03
C THR A 47 -7.89 8.68 -23.00
N THR A 48 -7.77 9.89 -22.49
CA THR A 48 -8.76 10.49 -21.58
C THR A 48 -10.17 10.50 -22.20
N GLN A 49 -10.30 10.80 -23.49
CA GLN A 49 -11.59 10.82 -24.19
C GLN A 49 -12.25 9.43 -24.18
N GLN A 50 -11.47 8.35 -24.40
CA GLN A 50 -12.01 7.00 -24.31
C GLN A 50 -12.51 6.68 -22.90
N VAL A 51 -11.81 7.10 -21.85
CA VAL A 51 -12.28 6.96 -20.46
C VAL A 51 -13.61 7.70 -20.27
N GLN A 52 -13.73 8.95 -20.76
CA GLN A 52 -14.97 9.73 -20.68
C GLN A 52 -16.15 9.01 -21.37
N GLU A 53 -15.94 8.47 -22.55
CA GLU A 53 -16.98 7.76 -23.31
C GLU A 53 -17.40 6.46 -22.64
N ILE A 54 -16.44 5.69 -22.10
CA ILE A 54 -16.72 4.47 -21.31
C ILE A 54 -17.55 4.84 -20.08
N MET A 55 -17.17 5.90 -19.35
CA MET A 55 -17.90 6.31 -18.16
C MET A 55 -19.33 6.77 -18.48
N LYS A 56 -19.53 7.54 -19.56
CA LYS A 56 -20.88 7.92 -20.04
C LYS A 56 -21.73 6.69 -20.38
N TYR A 57 -21.14 5.74 -21.09
CA TYR A 57 -21.81 4.49 -21.43
C TYR A 57 -22.19 3.69 -20.18
N ALA A 58 -21.24 3.50 -19.27
CA ALA A 58 -21.44 2.73 -18.06
C ALA A 58 -22.49 3.38 -17.14
N ASN A 59 -22.42 4.69 -16.95
CA ASN A 59 -23.35 5.45 -16.11
C ASN A 59 -24.78 5.42 -16.67
N GLY A 60 -24.94 5.59 -17.97
CA GLY A 60 -26.25 5.53 -18.63
C GLY A 60 -26.92 4.15 -18.59
N ASN A 61 -26.15 3.09 -18.32
CA ASN A 61 -26.63 1.70 -18.25
C ASN A 61 -26.55 1.09 -16.84
N GLY A 62 -26.07 1.83 -15.83
CA GLY A 62 -25.89 1.32 -14.46
C GLY A 62 -24.86 0.19 -14.38
N ILE A 63 -23.81 0.23 -15.19
CA ILE A 63 -22.75 -0.80 -15.24
C ILE A 63 -21.63 -0.43 -14.29
N PRO A 64 -21.24 -1.31 -13.34
CA PRO A 64 -20.07 -1.09 -12.49
C PRO A 64 -18.79 -0.91 -13.31
N VAL A 65 -17.92 0.00 -12.85
CA VAL A 65 -16.59 0.24 -13.43
C VAL A 65 -15.54 0.18 -12.33
N ILE A 66 -14.53 -0.67 -12.52
CA ILE A 66 -13.42 -0.85 -11.60
C ILE A 66 -12.13 -0.46 -12.31
N ALA A 67 -11.50 0.65 -11.91
CA ALA A 67 -10.20 1.02 -12.44
C ALA A 67 -9.10 0.12 -11.85
N ARG A 68 -8.17 -0.32 -12.71
CA ARG A 68 -7.06 -1.18 -12.34
C ARG A 68 -5.75 -0.66 -12.93
N GLY A 69 -4.75 -0.46 -12.09
CA GLY A 69 -3.35 -0.28 -12.46
C GLY A 69 -2.63 -1.62 -12.51
N GLY A 70 -1.54 -1.76 -11.77
CA GLY A 70 -0.75 -3.00 -11.67
C GLY A 70 -1.45 -4.18 -10.99
N GLY A 71 -2.53 -3.93 -10.24
CA GLY A 71 -3.23 -4.96 -9.46
C GLY A 71 -2.41 -5.51 -8.30
N SER A 72 -1.49 -4.70 -7.76
CA SER A 72 -0.62 -5.04 -6.63
C SER A 72 -1.27 -4.85 -5.26
N GLY A 73 -2.50 -4.34 -5.19
CA GLY A 73 -3.25 -4.13 -3.95
C GLY A 73 -3.47 -5.44 -3.19
N MET A 74 -3.42 -5.38 -1.84
CA MET A 74 -3.40 -6.56 -0.98
C MET A 74 -4.71 -6.79 -0.23
N CYS A 75 -5.72 -5.94 -0.42
CA CYS A 75 -6.98 -5.99 0.32
C CYS A 75 -8.23 -6.21 -0.57
N GLY A 76 -8.07 -6.48 -1.87
CA GLY A 76 -9.20 -6.72 -2.76
C GLY A 76 -9.83 -5.45 -3.34
N GLN A 77 -9.08 -4.34 -3.42
CA GLN A 77 -9.59 -3.07 -3.95
C GLN A 77 -10.06 -3.19 -5.39
N THR A 78 -9.33 -3.94 -6.22
CA THR A 78 -9.65 -4.09 -7.64
C THR A 78 -10.50 -5.32 -7.97
N VAL A 79 -10.94 -6.08 -6.97
CA VAL A 79 -11.76 -7.28 -7.17
C VAL A 79 -13.19 -6.88 -7.49
N PRO A 80 -13.75 -7.24 -8.67
CA PRO A 80 -15.04 -6.74 -9.16
C PRO A 80 -16.22 -7.57 -8.60
N ILE A 81 -16.51 -7.44 -7.29
CA ILE A 81 -17.52 -8.25 -6.61
C ILE A 81 -18.95 -8.10 -7.15
N GLN A 82 -19.23 -7.05 -7.88
CA GLN A 82 -20.50 -6.84 -8.58
C GLN A 82 -20.38 -7.03 -10.10
N GLY A 83 -19.27 -7.64 -10.57
CA GLY A 83 -18.96 -7.73 -11.99
C GLY A 83 -18.64 -6.36 -12.60
N GLY A 84 -19.06 -6.13 -13.85
CA GLY A 84 -18.89 -4.84 -14.52
C GLY A 84 -17.66 -4.78 -15.43
N ILE A 85 -17.27 -3.57 -15.79
CA ILE A 85 -16.11 -3.27 -16.64
C ILE A 85 -14.86 -3.14 -15.78
N MET A 86 -13.88 -4.01 -16.00
CA MET A 86 -12.52 -3.81 -15.51
C MET A 86 -11.79 -2.85 -16.45
N LEU A 87 -11.51 -1.65 -15.98
CA LEU A 87 -10.85 -0.60 -16.76
C LEU A 87 -9.34 -0.69 -16.54
N ASP A 88 -8.62 -1.32 -17.48
CA ASP A 88 -7.16 -1.47 -17.41
C ASP A 88 -6.44 -0.17 -17.84
N MET A 89 -5.95 0.58 -16.88
CA MET A 89 -5.35 1.90 -17.10
C MET A 89 -3.90 1.85 -17.59
N LYS A 90 -3.29 0.69 -17.73
CA LYS A 90 -1.85 0.54 -18.04
C LYS A 90 -1.43 1.05 -19.42
N ALA A 91 -2.37 1.25 -20.35
CA ALA A 91 -2.03 1.84 -21.66
C ALA A 91 -1.83 3.36 -21.59
N MET A 92 -2.36 4.03 -20.59
CA MET A 92 -2.13 5.44 -20.32
C MET A 92 -0.88 5.58 -19.45
N ASN A 93 0.32 5.45 -20.04
CA ASN A 93 1.59 5.31 -19.32
C ASN A 93 2.67 6.32 -19.75
N LYS A 94 2.28 7.49 -20.23
CA LYS A 94 3.22 8.53 -20.66
C LYS A 94 3.63 9.43 -19.50
N ILE A 95 4.92 9.74 -19.44
CA ILE A 95 5.44 10.89 -18.69
C ILE A 95 5.23 12.11 -19.57
N LEU A 96 4.29 12.97 -19.21
CA LEU A 96 3.85 14.10 -20.05
C LEU A 96 4.78 15.30 -19.94
N GLU A 97 5.35 15.53 -18.75
CA GLU A 97 6.21 16.67 -18.46
C GLU A 97 7.10 16.36 -17.25
N ILE A 98 8.36 16.82 -17.28
CA ILE A 98 9.25 16.92 -16.12
C ILE A 98 9.71 18.38 -16.05
N ASN A 99 9.21 19.13 -15.07
CA ASN A 99 9.51 20.53 -14.86
C ASN A 99 10.46 20.72 -13.67
N LEU A 100 11.75 20.81 -13.97
CA LEU A 100 12.78 20.96 -12.93
C LEU A 100 12.79 22.34 -12.26
N LYS A 101 12.25 23.37 -12.91
CA LYS A 101 12.19 24.73 -12.34
C LYS A 101 11.13 24.85 -11.27
N ASP A 102 9.99 24.20 -11.48
CA ASP A 102 8.85 24.24 -10.57
C ASP A 102 8.72 22.97 -9.72
N VAL A 103 9.68 22.03 -9.87
CA VAL A 103 9.87 20.82 -9.06
C VAL A 103 8.64 19.89 -9.07
N TYR A 104 8.07 19.67 -10.25
CA TYR A 104 6.98 18.71 -10.46
C TYR A 104 7.14 17.93 -11.77
N CYS A 105 6.43 16.80 -11.86
CA CYS A 105 6.20 16.11 -13.12
C CYS A 105 4.70 15.86 -13.33
N ARG A 106 4.29 15.72 -14.60
CA ARG A 106 2.95 15.33 -14.99
C ARG A 106 3.01 13.99 -15.68
N VAL A 107 2.17 13.06 -15.25
CA VAL A 107 2.17 11.68 -15.72
C VAL A 107 0.76 11.14 -15.93
N GLU A 108 0.61 10.19 -16.82
CA GLU A 108 -0.60 9.37 -16.96
C GLU A 108 -0.65 8.29 -15.85
N PRO A 109 -1.85 7.80 -15.45
CA PRO A 109 -2.02 6.93 -14.29
C PRO A 109 -1.40 5.54 -14.42
N GLY A 110 -1.14 5.07 -15.63
CA GLY A 110 -0.52 3.78 -15.93
C GLY A 110 1.01 3.78 -15.88
N VAL A 111 1.65 4.93 -15.65
CA VAL A 111 3.11 4.99 -15.43
C VAL A 111 3.46 4.17 -14.20
N VAL A 112 4.45 3.28 -14.33
CA VAL A 112 4.97 2.47 -13.23
C VAL A 112 5.94 3.29 -12.39
N ASP A 113 5.91 3.16 -11.07
CA ASP A 113 6.76 3.90 -10.14
C ASP A 113 8.25 3.79 -10.48
N ASP A 114 8.78 2.56 -10.63
CA ASP A 114 10.20 2.36 -10.98
C ASP A 114 10.56 3.02 -12.32
N ASP A 115 9.65 3.03 -13.32
CA ASP A 115 9.88 3.68 -14.61
C ASP A 115 9.91 5.23 -14.47
N LEU A 116 9.02 5.79 -13.65
CA LEU A 116 9.05 7.22 -13.31
C LEU A 116 10.37 7.58 -12.63
N ASN A 117 10.76 6.82 -11.62
CA ASN A 117 11.99 7.05 -10.89
C ASN A 117 13.25 6.88 -11.76
N LEU A 118 13.23 5.94 -12.71
CA LEU A 118 14.29 5.78 -13.68
C LEU A 118 14.41 7.02 -14.60
N ALA A 119 13.27 7.56 -15.06
CA ALA A 119 13.24 8.77 -15.87
C ALA A 119 13.69 10.02 -15.10
N LEU A 120 13.33 10.15 -13.82
CA LEU A 120 13.71 11.27 -12.96
C LEU A 120 15.19 11.25 -12.57
N LYS A 121 15.77 10.06 -12.42
CA LYS A 121 17.17 9.87 -11.97
C LYS A 121 18.20 10.61 -12.82
N GLN A 122 18.01 10.72 -14.13
CA GLN A 122 18.92 11.44 -15.02
C GLN A 122 19.03 12.93 -14.70
N TYR A 123 18.04 13.47 -13.99
CA TYR A 123 17.99 14.87 -13.53
C TYR A 123 18.43 15.03 -12.07
N GLY A 124 18.90 13.95 -11.41
CA GLY A 124 19.30 13.99 -10.01
C GLY A 124 18.15 14.13 -9.01
N VAL A 125 16.94 13.77 -9.42
CA VAL A 125 15.72 13.86 -8.59
C VAL A 125 14.99 12.51 -8.55
N PHE A 126 14.06 12.34 -7.58
CA PHE A 126 13.24 11.13 -7.47
C PHE A 126 11.84 11.43 -6.91
N TYR A 127 10.89 10.58 -7.22
CA TYR A 127 9.56 10.52 -6.64
C TYR A 127 9.62 9.69 -5.35
N PRO A 128 9.30 10.30 -4.17
CA PRO A 128 9.61 9.68 -2.88
C PRO A 128 8.77 8.46 -2.50
N PRO A 129 7.45 8.43 -2.70
CA PRO A 129 6.67 7.24 -2.40
C PRO A 129 7.18 6.05 -3.22
N THR A 130 7.66 5.02 -2.53
CA THR A 130 8.24 3.84 -3.17
C THR A 130 7.76 2.60 -2.44
N PRO A 131 6.55 2.09 -2.77
CA PRO A 131 6.03 0.88 -2.17
C PRO A 131 6.88 -0.34 -2.55
N ALA A 132 6.80 -1.41 -1.77
CA ALA A 132 7.54 -2.64 -2.07
C ALA A 132 7.18 -3.23 -3.46
N SER A 133 6.00 -2.88 -3.99
CA SER A 133 5.49 -3.25 -5.30
C SER A 133 5.87 -2.31 -6.44
N SER A 134 6.78 -1.34 -6.25
CA SER A 134 7.13 -0.28 -7.21
C SER A 134 7.40 -0.74 -8.64
N ARG A 135 7.87 -1.98 -8.82
CA ARG A 135 8.09 -2.59 -10.14
C ARG A 135 6.82 -2.81 -10.98
N ILE A 136 5.65 -2.84 -10.34
CA ILE A 136 4.36 -3.08 -10.99
C ILE A 136 3.29 -2.10 -10.53
N ALA A 137 3.48 -1.41 -9.40
CA ALA A 137 2.60 -0.36 -8.93
C ALA A 137 2.59 0.77 -9.95
N THR A 138 1.38 1.25 -10.28
CA THR A 138 1.21 2.39 -11.18
C THR A 138 0.82 3.61 -10.37
N ILE A 139 1.18 4.79 -10.85
CA ILE A 139 0.88 6.07 -10.18
C ILE A 139 -0.62 6.21 -9.86
N GLY A 140 -1.50 5.82 -10.79
CA GLY A 140 -2.95 5.83 -10.52
C GLY A 140 -3.37 4.86 -9.41
N GLY A 141 -2.70 3.69 -9.31
CA GLY A 141 -2.92 2.73 -8.23
C GLY A 141 -2.41 3.25 -6.88
N GLU A 142 -1.25 3.89 -6.85
CA GLU A 142 -0.71 4.53 -5.65
C GLU A 142 -1.59 5.67 -5.14
N ILE A 143 -2.09 6.49 -6.05
CA ILE A 143 -3.06 7.55 -5.71
C ILE A 143 -4.32 6.93 -5.13
N ALA A 144 -4.88 5.90 -5.77
CA ALA A 144 -6.12 5.27 -5.31
C ALA A 144 -6.00 4.69 -3.90
N ASN A 145 -4.84 4.15 -3.53
CA ASN A 145 -4.62 3.56 -2.20
C ASN A 145 -3.96 4.51 -1.19
N ASN A 146 -3.47 5.68 -1.61
CA ASN A 146 -2.55 6.50 -0.83
C ASN A 146 -1.32 5.67 -0.40
N ALA A 147 -0.70 5.01 -1.35
CA ALA A 147 0.43 4.13 -1.09
C ALA A 147 1.58 4.85 -0.37
N SER A 148 2.28 4.11 0.48
CA SER A 148 3.47 4.58 1.16
C SER A 148 4.60 3.55 1.04
N GLY A 149 5.66 3.68 1.84
CA GLY A 149 6.78 2.76 1.80
C GLY A 149 7.85 3.14 2.80
N VAL A 150 8.98 2.47 2.72
CA VAL A 150 10.10 2.58 3.69
C VAL A 150 10.61 4.01 3.92
N ARG A 151 10.40 4.92 2.95
CA ARG A 151 10.87 6.31 3.02
C ARG A 151 9.83 7.31 3.51
N SER A 152 8.60 6.85 3.73
CA SER A 152 7.49 7.74 4.11
C SER A 152 7.69 8.47 5.43
N VAL A 153 8.54 7.95 6.31
CA VAL A 153 8.93 8.61 7.56
C VAL A 153 9.54 9.99 7.34
N LYS A 154 10.34 10.18 6.27
CA LYS A 154 10.98 11.46 5.92
C LYS A 154 10.26 12.22 4.82
N TYR A 155 9.81 11.51 3.82
CA TYR A 155 9.38 12.11 2.56
C TYR A 155 7.85 12.12 2.37
N GLY A 156 7.09 11.51 3.30
CA GLY A 156 5.63 11.40 3.20
C GLY A 156 5.16 10.25 2.31
N ALA A 157 3.85 10.10 2.21
CA ALA A 157 3.15 9.14 1.37
C ALA A 157 2.72 9.77 0.03
N THR A 158 2.04 9.01 -0.82
CA THR A 158 1.52 9.50 -2.11
C THR A 158 0.71 10.79 -1.96
N ARG A 159 -0.12 10.91 -0.92
CA ARG A 159 -0.91 12.12 -0.63
C ARG A 159 -0.04 13.37 -0.56
N ASP A 160 1.16 13.27 -0.01
CA ASP A 160 2.04 14.40 0.24
C ASP A 160 2.76 14.83 -1.05
N ALA A 161 2.98 13.89 -1.98
CA ALA A 161 3.61 14.15 -3.26
C ALA A 161 2.62 14.64 -4.35
N VAL A 162 1.32 14.32 -4.24
CA VAL A 162 0.30 14.73 -5.23
C VAL A 162 -0.05 16.21 -5.04
N LEU A 163 0.23 17.02 -6.07
CA LEU A 163 -0.11 18.45 -6.14
C LEU A 163 -1.47 18.69 -6.79
N GLY A 164 -1.80 17.92 -7.83
CA GLY A 164 -3.05 18.02 -8.56
C GLY A 164 -3.28 16.83 -9.47
N MET A 165 -4.43 16.76 -10.09
CA MET A 165 -4.78 15.68 -11.00
C MET A 165 -5.94 16.06 -11.93
N LYS A 166 -6.08 15.32 -13.04
CA LYS A 166 -7.31 15.29 -13.84
C LYS A 166 -8.04 14.00 -13.58
N VAL A 167 -9.33 14.11 -13.36
CA VAL A 167 -10.22 13.00 -12.99
C VAL A 167 -11.43 12.97 -13.89
N VAL A 168 -11.78 11.80 -14.40
CA VAL A 168 -13.05 11.57 -15.07
C VAL A 168 -14.09 11.13 -14.04
N LEU A 169 -15.17 11.89 -13.92
CA LEU A 169 -16.28 11.60 -13.01
C LEU A 169 -17.22 10.52 -13.60
N PRO A 170 -18.12 9.92 -12.79
CA PRO A 170 -19.06 8.90 -13.28
C PRO A 170 -19.90 9.32 -14.47
N ASN A 171 -20.28 10.59 -14.56
CA ASN A 171 -21.06 11.13 -15.70
C ASN A 171 -20.21 11.37 -16.97
N GLY A 172 -18.91 11.09 -16.92
CA GLY A 172 -17.95 11.29 -18.00
C GLY A 172 -17.37 12.70 -18.09
N ASP A 173 -17.67 13.59 -17.17
CA ASP A 173 -17.04 14.92 -17.12
C ASP A 173 -15.57 14.81 -16.68
N LEU A 174 -14.72 15.60 -17.33
CA LEU A 174 -13.31 15.75 -16.96
C LEU A 174 -13.16 16.96 -16.05
N VAL A 175 -12.63 16.76 -14.85
CA VAL A 175 -12.38 17.84 -13.90
C VAL A 175 -10.88 17.92 -13.55
N THR A 176 -10.39 19.14 -13.34
CA THR A 176 -9.04 19.38 -12.82
C THR A 176 -9.16 19.72 -11.33
N LEU A 177 -8.42 18.99 -10.49
CA LEU A 177 -8.42 19.12 -9.05
C LEU A 177 -7.01 19.43 -8.56
N GLY A 178 -6.88 20.37 -7.62
CA GLY A 178 -5.57 20.86 -7.15
C GLY A 178 -4.89 21.77 -8.17
N SER A 179 -3.58 21.97 -8.01
CA SER A 179 -2.79 22.90 -8.81
C SER A 179 -1.38 22.33 -9.08
N HIS A 180 -0.46 23.16 -9.58
CA HIS A 180 0.96 22.79 -9.71
C HIS A 180 1.81 23.38 -8.56
N THR A 181 1.16 23.90 -7.51
CA THR A 181 1.83 24.53 -6.37
C THR A 181 1.75 23.69 -5.11
N ARG A 182 2.73 23.79 -4.23
CA ARG A 182 2.76 23.06 -2.95
C ARG A 182 1.69 23.54 -1.96
N VAL A 183 1.30 24.80 -2.06
CA VAL A 183 0.31 25.41 -1.16
C VAL A 183 -0.87 25.90 -1.97
N GLU A 184 -2.07 25.55 -1.52
CA GLU A 184 -3.33 25.96 -2.11
C GLU A 184 -4.37 26.15 -1.00
N ALA A 185 -5.06 27.30 -1.01
CA ALA A 185 -6.13 27.63 -0.07
C ALA A 185 -7.41 28.10 -0.79
N SER A 186 -7.58 27.73 -2.08
CA SER A 186 -8.70 28.16 -2.92
C SER A 186 -9.88 27.18 -2.84
N GLY A 187 -10.31 26.84 -1.63
CA GLY A 187 -11.46 25.96 -1.39
C GLY A 187 -11.08 24.60 -0.81
N TYR A 188 -12.00 23.63 -0.92
CA TYR A 188 -11.74 22.28 -0.45
C TYR A 188 -10.69 21.58 -1.34
N GLN A 189 -9.76 20.89 -0.70
CA GLN A 189 -8.73 20.11 -1.41
C GLN A 189 -9.30 18.79 -1.96
N LEU A 190 -10.10 18.88 -3.03
CA LEU A 190 -10.80 17.75 -3.61
C LEU A 190 -9.84 16.66 -4.14
N HIS A 191 -8.65 17.03 -4.63
CA HIS A 191 -7.63 16.06 -5.02
C HIS A 191 -7.21 15.15 -3.85
N LYS A 192 -7.18 15.67 -2.61
CA LYS A 192 -6.87 14.88 -1.41
C LYS A 192 -7.99 13.90 -1.03
N LEU A 193 -9.24 14.13 -1.49
CA LEU A 193 -10.33 13.15 -1.34
C LEU A 193 -10.20 11.99 -2.33
N ILE A 194 -9.66 12.24 -3.53
CA ILE A 194 -9.40 11.19 -4.52
C ILE A 194 -8.27 10.27 -4.06
N VAL A 195 -7.23 10.82 -3.41
CA VAL A 195 -6.13 10.01 -2.85
C VAL A 195 -6.66 9.15 -1.70
N GLY A 196 -6.51 7.82 -1.84
CA GLY A 196 -7.02 6.84 -0.87
C GLY A 196 -8.50 6.49 -1.05
N SER A 197 -9.13 6.93 -2.15
CA SER A 197 -10.54 6.63 -2.44
C SER A 197 -10.78 5.23 -3.02
N GLU A 198 -9.76 4.46 -3.30
CA GLU A 198 -9.84 3.11 -3.90
C GLU A 198 -10.65 3.09 -5.22
N GLY A 199 -10.57 4.19 -5.99
CA GLY A 199 -11.31 4.31 -7.26
C GLY A 199 -12.82 4.44 -7.12
N THR A 200 -13.33 4.82 -5.96
CA THR A 200 -14.78 4.95 -5.71
C THR A 200 -15.33 6.34 -6.01
N LEU A 201 -14.49 7.36 -6.20
CA LEU A 201 -14.90 8.75 -6.39
C LEU A 201 -14.65 9.29 -7.80
N GLY A 202 -13.74 8.68 -8.56
CA GLY A 202 -13.37 9.10 -9.91
C GLY A 202 -12.26 8.27 -10.50
N ILE A 203 -12.04 8.40 -11.80
CA ILE A 203 -10.96 7.75 -12.54
C ILE A 203 -9.86 8.77 -12.82
N VAL A 204 -8.69 8.61 -12.18
CA VAL A 204 -7.52 9.46 -12.44
C VAL A 204 -7.01 9.20 -13.85
N VAL A 205 -6.82 10.26 -14.65
CA VAL A 205 -6.31 10.19 -16.03
C VAL A 205 -5.01 10.98 -16.22
N GLU A 206 -4.68 11.86 -15.31
CA GLU A 206 -3.40 12.59 -15.25
C GLU A 206 -3.11 12.94 -13.79
N ALA A 207 -1.87 12.86 -13.37
CA ALA A 207 -1.40 13.28 -12.04
C ALA A 207 -0.25 14.29 -12.18
N THR A 208 -0.28 15.33 -11.33
CA THR A 208 0.83 16.26 -11.10
C THR A 208 1.47 15.90 -9.78
N LEU A 209 2.75 15.52 -9.81
CA LEU A 209 3.49 14.98 -8.67
C LEU A 209 4.71 15.84 -8.37
N SER A 210 4.96 16.14 -7.10
CA SER A 210 6.23 16.73 -6.69
C SER A 210 7.32 15.64 -6.61
N PHE A 211 8.54 16.04 -6.87
CA PHE A 211 9.74 15.23 -6.67
C PHE A 211 10.75 15.96 -5.79
N VAL A 212 11.77 15.25 -5.32
CA VAL A 212 12.82 15.79 -4.45
C VAL A 212 14.20 15.42 -5.01
N PRO A 213 15.28 16.18 -4.67
CA PRO A 213 16.62 15.83 -5.08
C PRO A 213 17.07 14.49 -4.48
N ILE A 214 17.84 13.72 -5.26
CA ILE A 214 18.49 12.51 -4.75
C ILE A 214 19.56 12.94 -3.73
N PRO A 215 19.53 12.42 -2.48
CA PRO A 215 20.51 12.75 -1.47
C PRO A 215 21.91 12.28 -1.88
N GLU A 216 22.91 13.15 -1.69
CA GLU A 216 24.31 12.85 -2.02
C GLU A 216 24.90 11.81 -1.06
N PHE A 217 24.57 11.93 0.22
CA PHE A 217 25.05 11.03 1.27
C PHE A 217 23.91 10.21 1.84
N ARG A 218 24.17 8.93 2.01
CA ARG A 218 23.23 7.97 2.61
C ARG A 218 24.02 6.99 3.46
N CYS A 219 23.67 6.89 4.72
CA CYS A 219 24.26 5.94 5.66
C CYS A 219 23.16 5.07 6.27
N MET A 220 23.34 3.76 6.22
CA MET A 220 22.38 2.78 6.73
C MET A 220 23.00 1.97 7.83
N GLY A 221 22.28 1.76 8.93
CA GLY A 221 22.70 0.98 10.05
C GLY A 221 21.72 -0.10 10.47
N VAL A 222 22.19 -0.98 11.33
CA VAL A 222 21.39 -2.00 12.01
C VAL A 222 21.75 -2.04 13.49
N ALA A 223 20.75 -2.32 14.33
CA ALA A 223 20.91 -2.61 15.76
C ALA A 223 20.07 -3.84 16.12
N ASN A 224 20.66 -4.78 16.87
CA ASN A 224 20.01 -6.01 17.32
C ASN A 224 19.51 -5.85 18.76
N PHE A 225 18.36 -6.48 19.09
CA PHE A 225 17.76 -6.42 20.42
C PHE A 225 17.31 -7.80 20.87
N ASP A 226 17.66 -8.16 22.10
CA ASP A 226 17.23 -9.42 22.72
C ASP A 226 15.78 -9.36 23.26
N ALA A 227 15.18 -8.16 23.29
CA ALA A 227 13.78 -7.94 23.65
C ALA A 227 13.08 -6.98 22.71
N LEU A 228 11.88 -7.33 22.26
CA LEU A 228 11.00 -6.46 21.43
C LEU A 228 10.70 -5.13 22.12
N LYS A 229 10.54 -5.13 23.44
CA LYS A 229 10.29 -3.93 24.24
C LYS A 229 11.40 -2.91 24.05
N ASP A 230 12.66 -3.34 24.13
CA ASP A 230 13.81 -2.45 24.01
C ASP A 230 13.92 -1.82 22.63
N ALA A 231 13.67 -2.62 21.58
CA ALA A 231 13.58 -2.12 20.21
C ALA A 231 12.50 -1.03 20.06
N GLY A 232 11.34 -1.23 20.66
CA GLY A 232 10.24 -0.26 20.58
C GLY A 232 10.50 1.01 21.39
N GLU A 233 11.15 0.91 22.55
CA GLU A 233 11.58 2.09 23.31
C GLU A 233 12.65 2.88 22.53
N ALA A 234 13.54 2.19 21.80
CA ALA A 234 14.49 2.83 20.90
C ALA A 234 13.77 3.57 19.75
N ILE A 235 12.77 2.95 19.10
CA ILE A 235 11.94 3.59 18.07
C ILE A 235 11.31 4.88 18.59
N GLY A 236 10.59 4.80 19.72
CA GLY A 236 9.96 5.97 20.34
C GLY A 236 10.97 7.08 20.66
N SER A 237 12.14 6.71 21.19
CA SER A 237 13.19 7.67 21.53
C SER A 237 13.85 8.29 20.29
N ILE A 238 14.05 7.54 19.20
CA ILE A 238 14.55 8.07 17.93
C ILE A 238 13.59 9.11 17.40
N MET A 239 12.29 8.76 17.28
CA MET A 239 11.28 9.68 16.74
C MET A 239 11.08 10.92 17.62
N ALA A 240 11.19 10.80 18.97
CA ALA A 240 11.09 11.93 19.90
C ALA A 240 12.36 12.79 19.95
N SER A 241 13.49 12.32 19.42
CA SER A 241 14.78 13.02 19.52
C SER A 241 14.91 14.24 18.61
N GLY A 242 13.98 14.44 17.68
CA GLY A 242 14.07 15.43 16.60
C GLY A 242 14.84 14.94 15.36
N SER A 243 15.38 13.71 15.39
CA SER A 243 15.93 13.08 14.19
C SER A 243 14.79 12.62 13.28
N ILE A 244 14.98 12.81 11.97
CA ILE A 244 14.03 12.31 10.97
C ILE A 244 14.81 11.31 10.09
N PRO A 245 14.82 10.02 10.46
CA PRO A 245 15.48 9.01 9.65
C PRO A 245 14.82 8.95 8.26
N SER A 246 15.61 8.67 7.22
CA SER A 246 15.04 8.44 5.89
C SER A 246 14.40 7.04 5.77
N MET A 247 14.75 6.15 6.70
CA MET A 247 14.14 4.84 6.89
C MET A 247 14.31 4.40 8.36
N LEU A 248 13.26 3.83 8.93
CA LEU A 248 13.33 3.15 10.24
C LEU A 248 12.40 1.95 10.21
N GLU A 249 12.99 0.75 10.24
CA GLU A 249 12.31 -0.53 10.03
C GLU A 249 12.52 -1.45 11.23
N LEU A 250 11.44 -2.11 11.65
CA LEU A 250 11.50 -3.19 12.63
C LEU A 250 11.38 -4.53 11.90
N VAL A 251 12.16 -5.53 12.34
CA VAL A 251 12.11 -6.92 11.88
C VAL A 251 12.15 -7.84 13.10
N ASP A 252 11.14 -8.69 13.29
CA ASP A 252 11.06 -9.61 14.43
C ASP A 252 11.81 -10.92 14.19
N SER A 253 11.85 -11.77 15.23
CA SER A 253 12.57 -13.07 15.21
C SER A 253 12.02 -14.04 14.16
N VAL A 254 10.70 -14.04 13.90
CA VAL A 254 10.06 -14.92 12.89
C VAL A 254 10.52 -14.52 11.49
N ALA A 255 10.53 -13.23 11.23
CA ALA A 255 11.03 -12.69 9.96
C ALA A 255 12.52 -12.95 9.76
N ILE A 256 13.35 -12.76 10.80
CA ILE A 256 14.80 -13.05 10.76
C ILE A 256 15.04 -14.52 10.43
N LYS A 257 14.35 -15.45 11.07
CA LYS A 257 14.45 -16.90 10.80
C LYS A 257 14.07 -17.24 9.36
N ALA A 258 12.98 -16.64 8.85
CA ALA A 258 12.54 -16.85 7.47
C ALA A 258 13.60 -16.38 6.46
N VAL A 259 14.21 -15.21 6.68
CA VAL A 259 15.28 -14.68 5.83
C VAL A 259 16.52 -15.57 5.90
N ASN A 260 16.98 -15.98 7.08
CA ASN A 260 18.14 -16.86 7.22
C ASN A 260 17.94 -18.23 6.56
N LYS A 261 16.73 -18.78 6.60
CA LYS A 261 16.40 -20.05 5.92
C LYS A 261 16.52 -19.97 4.39
N THR A 262 16.29 -18.78 3.82
CA THR A 262 16.20 -18.59 2.36
C THR A 262 17.43 -17.92 1.76
N MET A 263 18.19 -17.21 2.58
CA MET A 263 19.32 -16.40 2.14
C MET A 263 20.45 -16.53 3.18
N ASP A 264 21.62 -16.85 2.72
CA ASP A 264 22.82 -16.89 3.58
C ASP A 264 23.32 -15.45 3.86
N LEU A 265 22.53 -14.69 4.61
CA LEU A 265 22.90 -13.34 5.05
C LEU A 265 23.58 -13.33 6.42
N GLY A 266 23.56 -14.45 7.13
CA GLY A 266 24.14 -14.58 8.47
C GLY A 266 23.55 -13.60 9.49
N LEU A 267 22.23 -13.32 9.41
CA LEU A 267 21.58 -12.45 10.39
C LEU A 267 21.59 -13.10 11.77
N LYS A 268 21.98 -12.35 12.78
CA LYS A 268 21.91 -12.83 14.16
C LYS A 268 20.48 -13.12 14.57
N GLU A 269 20.21 -14.30 15.13
CA GLU A 269 18.88 -14.64 15.64
C GLU A 269 18.65 -13.92 16.97
N VAL A 270 17.87 -12.87 16.94
CA VAL A 270 17.50 -12.00 18.06
C VAL A 270 16.00 -11.79 18.11
N ALA A 271 15.48 -11.21 19.19
CA ALA A 271 14.05 -10.92 19.28
C ALA A 271 13.59 -9.86 18.25
N ALA A 272 14.45 -8.87 17.99
CA ALA A 272 14.19 -7.84 16.97
C ALA A 272 15.49 -7.26 16.41
N ALA A 273 15.43 -6.80 15.16
CA ALA A 273 16.44 -5.93 14.56
C ALA A 273 15.79 -4.62 14.10
N LEU A 274 16.45 -3.49 14.38
CA LEU A 274 16.11 -2.19 13.78
C LEU A 274 17.08 -1.89 12.65
N ILE A 275 16.53 -1.55 11.49
CA ILE A 275 17.27 -1.02 10.34
C ILE A 275 16.94 0.46 10.26
N PHE A 276 17.96 1.31 10.26
CA PHE A 276 17.77 2.76 10.18
C PHE A 276 18.66 3.37 9.12
N GLU A 277 18.20 4.42 8.46
CA GLU A 277 18.95 5.16 7.46
C GLU A 277 18.83 6.66 7.71
N ALA A 278 19.92 7.39 7.59
CA ALA A 278 19.91 8.83 7.41
C ALA A 278 20.45 9.18 6.02
N ASP A 279 19.87 10.21 5.41
CA ASP A 279 20.29 10.72 4.12
C ASP A 279 20.23 12.25 4.04
N GLY A 280 21.07 12.85 3.21
CA GLY A 280 21.14 14.31 3.05
C GLY A 280 22.16 14.77 2.04
N MET A 281 22.26 16.10 1.90
CA MET A 281 23.21 16.76 0.99
C MET A 281 24.55 17.10 1.65
N VAL A 282 24.65 16.94 2.99
CA VAL A 282 25.84 17.28 3.79
C VAL A 282 26.21 16.06 4.64
N LYS A 283 27.45 15.58 4.47
CA LYS A 283 27.91 14.34 5.12
C LYS A 283 27.89 14.43 6.64
N GLU A 284 28.36 15.54 7.19
CA GLU A 284 28.45 15.78 8.64
C GLU A 284 27.07 15.79 9.30
N ALA A 285 26.04 16.23 8.60
CA ALA A 285 24.65 16.16 9.09
C ALA A 285 24.16 14.71 9.14
N VAL A 286 24.48 13.91 8.10
CA VAL A 286 24.16 12.49 8.07
C VAL A 286 24.92 11.72 9.16
N ASP A 287 26.21 12.02 9.38
CA ASP A 287 27.03 11.44 10.47
C ASP A 287 26.39 11.72 11.84
N TYR A 288 25.99 12.99 12.07
CA TYR A 288 25.34 13.38 13.33
C TYR A 288 24.05 12.60 13.58
N GLU A 289 23.18 12.47 12.59
CA GLU A 289 21.92 11.72 12.70
C GLU A 289 22.14 10.23 12.96
N ILE A 290 23.09 9.62 12.27
CA ILE A 290 23.44 8.19 12.46
C ILE A 290 24.02 7.96 13.86
N ASP A 291 24.96 8.80 14.30
CA ASP A 291 25.58 8.65 15.64
C ASP A 291 24.56 8.85 16.75
N LYS A 292 23.60 9.74 16.56
CA LYS A 292 22.50 9.96 17.49
C LYS A 292 21.60 8.73 17.59
N MET A 293 21.19 8.15 16.45
CA MET A 293 20.38 6.93 16.43
C MET A 293 21.11 5.74 17.04
N LYS A 294 22.41 5.56 16.78
CA LYS A 294 23.24 4.52 17.42
C LYS A 294 23.25 4.65 18.93
N LYS A 295 23.54 5.85 19.46
CA LYS A 295 23.54 6.11 20.91
C LYS A 295 22.19 5.85 21.56
N ILE A 296 21.09 6.14 20.87
CA ILE A 296 19.75 5.83 21.36
C ILE A 296 19.55 4.31 21.40
N CYS A 297 19.94 3.57 20.37
CA CYS A 297 19.85 2.11 20.37
C CYS A 297 20.70 1.51 21.51
N GLU A 298 21.94 1.99 21.71
CA GLU A 298 22.81 1.57 22.82
C GLU A 298 22.15 1.80 24.20
N LYS A 299 21.52 2.97 24.39
CA LYS A 299 20.80 3.30 25.62
C LYS A 299 19.64 2.35 25.91
N HIS A 300 19.04 1.78 24.89
CA HIS A 300 17.94 0.81 25.00
C HIS A 300 18.41 -0.63 24.75
N ASN A 301 19.60 -0.98 25.21
CA ASN A 301 20.19 -2.34 25.18
C ASN A 301 20.41 -2.90 23.75
N GLY A 302 20.52 -2.04 22.76
CA GLY A 302 20.88 -2.45 21.38
C GLY A 302 22.30 -2.99 21.32
N GLN A 303 22.51 -4.09 20.60
CA GLN A 303 23.75 -4.80 20.43
C GLN A 303 24.18 -4.85 18.96
N ASP A 304 25.49 -5.14 18.73
CA ASP A 304 26.08 -5.30 17.39
C ASP A 304 25.68 -4.14 16.43
N ILE A 305 25.72 -2.92 16.99
CA ILE A 305 25.27 -1.72 16.26
C ILE A 305 26.35 -1.29 15.28
N TYR A 306 26.02 -1.31 14.00
CA TYR A 306 26.93 -0.78 12.98
C TYR A 306 26.19 0.03 11.92
N ALA A 307 26.91 0.88 11.20
CA ALA A 307 26.36 1.64 10.08
C ALA A 307 27.42 1.82 8.98
N SER A 308 26.98 1.93 7.72
CA SER A 308 27.87 2.01 6.58
C SER A 308 27.34 2.93 5.50
N TYR A 309 28.27 3.66 4.88
CA TYR A 309 28.08 4.41 3.62
C TYR A 309 28.29 3.53 2.39
N ASP A 310 28.98 2.40 2.53
CA ASP A 310 29.31 1.54 1.39
C ASP A 310 28.03 1.01 0.73
N PRO A 311 27.87 1.24 -0.60
CA PRO A 311 26.66 0.84 -1.30
C PRO A 311 26.38 -0.67 -1.27
N LYS A 312 27.43 -1.52 -1.19
CA LYS A 312 27.30 -2.99 -1.14
C LYS A 312 26.78 -3.42 0.23
N GLU A 313 27.35 -2.84 1.32
CA GLU A 313 26.89 -3.11 2.68
C GLU A 313 25.45 -2.64 2.88
N ARG A 314 25.11 -1.43 2.43
CA ARG A 314 23.73 -0.92 2.46
C ARG A 314 22.77 -1.82 1.68
N ALA A 315 23.17 -2.27 0.49
CA ALA A 315 22.38 -3.19 -0.31
C ALA A 315 22.17 -4.54 0.41
N LYS A 316 23.19 -5.05 1.12
CA LYS A 316 23.10 -6.29 1.93
C LYS A 316 22.08 -6.13 3.07
N ILE A 317 22.18 -5.04 3.86
CA ILE A 317 21.24 -4.74 4.95
C ILE A 317 19.82 -4.66 4.39
N PHE A 318 19.62 -3.85 3.32
CA PHE A 318 18.31 -3.64 2.72
C PHE A 318 17.74 -4.89 2.04
N MET A 319 18.61 -5.79 1.55
CA MET A 319 18.18 -7.02 0.89
C MET A 319 17.40 -7.93 1.85
N GLY A 320 17.87 -8.07 3.08
CA GLY A 320 17.16 -8.81 4.12
C GLY A 320 15.71 -8.31 4.29
N ARG A 321 15.54 -6.99 4.37
CA ARG A 321 14.22 -6.37 4.46
C ARG A 321 13.38 -6.52 3.18
N LYS A 322 13.95 -6.26 2.02
CA LYS A 322 13.25 -6.33 0.71
C LYS A 322 12.78 -7.75 0.38
N LYS A 323 13.52 -8.76 0.76
CA LYS A 323 13.22 -10.17 0.49
C LYS A 323 12.41 -10.86 1.59
N LEU A 324 12.06 -10.14 2.64
CA LEU A 324 11.35 -10.71 3.79
C LEU A 324 10.01 -11.34 3.37
N PHE A 325 9.16 -10.64 2.62
CA PHE A 325 7.86 -11.17 2.22
C PHE A 325 7.96 -12.49 1.43
N PRO A 326 8.77 -12.62 0.36
CA PRO A 326 8.97 -13.91 -0.30
C PRO A 326 9.67 -14.95 0.61
N ALA A 327 10.52 -14.54 1.56
CA ALA A 327 11.17 -15.46 2.49
C ALA A 327 10.16 -16.13 3.44
N LEU A 328 9.12 -15.42 3.86
CA LEU A 328 8.08 -15.99 4.71
C LEU A 328 7.37 -17.20 4.11
N SER A 329 7.25 -17.27 2.78
CA SER A 329 6.67 -18.44 2.09
C SER A 329 7.54 -19.70 2.19
N LYS A 330 8.77 -19.59 2.70
CA LYS A 330 9.73 -20.68 2.94
C LYS A 330 9.98 -20.92 4.42
N TYR A 331 9.26 -20.25 5.29
CA TYR A 331 9.39 -20.45 6.74
C TYR A 331 9.09 -21.89 7.14
N ASP A 332 7.98 -22.44 6.61
CA ASP A 332 7.58 -23.85 6.77
C ASP A 332 6.92 -24.31 5.47
N ASP A 333 7.25 -25.53 5.01
CA ASP A 333 6.74 -26.08 3.73
C ASP A 333 5.23 -26.40 3.76
N ASN A 334 4.63 -26.51 4.96
CA ASN A 334 3.21 -26.76 5.16
C ASN A 334 2.39 -25.49 5.36
N LEU A 335 3.04 -24.33 5.50
CA LEU A 335 2.37 -23.07 5.81
C LEU A 335 2.48 -22.10 4.62
N ALA A 336 1.37 -21.46 4.32
CA ALA A 336 1.33 -20.36 3.36
C ALA A 336 1.30 -19.01 4.09
N SER A 337 2.04 -18.04 3.59
CA SER A 337 1.96 -16.65 4.07
C SER A 337 0.68 -15.99 3.53
N THR A 338 -0.17 -15.49 4.42
CA THR A 338 -1.43 -14.83 4.06
C THR A 338 -1.42 -13.35 4.42
N SER A 339 -2.11 -12.54 3.61
CA SER A 339 -2.27 -11.09 3.80
C SER A 339 -3.68 -10.77 4.29
N LEU A 340 -4.05 -11.26 5.47
CA LEU A 340 -5.40 -11.09 6.01
C LEU A 340 -5.55 -9.85 6.90
N ALA A 341 -4.50 -9.52 7.69
CA ALA A 341 -4.53 -8.41 8.64
C ALA A 341 -3.17 -7.72 8.70
N ASP A 342 -2.63 -7.37 7.57
CA ASP A 342 -1.21 -7.20 7.43
C ASP A 342 -0.71 -5.77 7.39
N ASP A 343 -1.47 -4.82 7.92
CA ASP A 343 -1.08 -3.42 7.76
C ASP A 343 -1.88 -2.54 8.71
N MET A 344 -1.27 -2.14 9.79
CA MET A 344 -1.88 -1.25 10.79
C MET A 344 -0.89 -0.17 11.20
N ALA A 345 -1.39 0.94 11.74
CA ALA A 345 -0.52 1.94 12.33
C ALA A 345 -0.96 2.28 13.75
N VAL A 346 0.03 2.52 14.60
CA VAL A 346 -0.13 2.94 16.00
C VAL A 346 0.80 4.11 16.33
N PRO A 347 0.51 4.89 17.38
CA PRO A 347 1.47 5.87 17.88
C PRO A 347 2.83 5.24 18.16
N TYR A 348 3.93 5.95 17.89
CA TYR A 348 5.30 5.42 18.02
C TYR A 348 5.57 4.74 19.37
N SER A 349 5.06 5.29 20.47
CA SER A 349 5.19 4.74 21.83
C SER A 349 4.50 3.38 22.00
N LYS A 350 3.67 2.95 21.04
CA LYS A 350 2.91 1.69 21.06
C LYS A 350 3.47 0.62 20.13
N MET A 351 4.54 0.91 19.40
CA MET A 351 5.09 -0.03 18.41
C MET A 351 5.58 -1.33 19.06
N ALA A 352 6.32 -1.25 20.18
CA ALA A 352 6.78 -2.44 20.91
C ALA A 352 5.60 -3.25 21.46
N GLU A 353 4.63 -2.55 22.05
CA GLU A 353 3.44 -3.19 22.63
C GLU A 353 2.62 -3.91 21.56
N LEU A 354 2.46 -3.30 20.36
CA LEU A 354 1.80 -3.93 19.24
C LEU A 354 2.54 -5.19 18.77
N ALA A 355 3.87 -5.13 18.58
CA ALA A 355 4.65 -6.29 18.18
C ALA A 355 4.56 -7.43 19.21
N GLY A 356 4.65 -7.12 20.50
CA GLY A 356 4.44 -8.09 21.58
C GLY A 356 3.02 -8.68 21.58
N LYS A 357 2.01 -7.85 21.32
CA LYS A 357 0.61 -8.27 21.21
C LYS A 357 0.38 -9.24 20.05
N VAL A 358 1.02 -9.02 18.91
CA VAL A 358 0.94 -9.94 17.75
C VAL A 358 1.44 -11.32 18.15
N HIS A 359 2.59 -11.43 18.86
CA HIS A 359 3.12 -12.71 19.31
C HIS A 359 2.24 -13.37 20.38
N GLU A 360 1.78 -12.59 21.37
CA GLU A 360 0.86 -13.08 22.41
C GLU A 360 -0.41 -13.70 21.81
N VAL A 361 -1.01 -13.01 20.84
CA VAL A 361 -2.23 -13.47 20.16
C VAL A 361 -1.95 -14.69 19.29
N ALA A 362 -0.81 -14.72 18.60
CA ALA A 362 -0.39 -15.87 17.81
C ALA A 362 -0.25 -17.15 18.67
N ASP A 363 0.40 -17.04 19.82
CA ASP A 363 0.57 -18.15 20.77
C ASP A 363 -0.78 -18.62 21.31
N ARG A 364 -1.69 -17.70 21.69
CA ARG A 364 -3.02 -18.01 22.21
C ARG A 364 -3.88 -18.77 21.19
N HIS A 365 -3.77 -18.44 19.91
CA HIS A 365 -4.53 -19.09 18.86
C HIS A 365 -3.79 -20.26 18.18
N ASN A 366 -2.58 -20.58 18.63
CA ASN A 366 -1.72 -21.63 18.07
C ASN A 366 -1.52 -21.47 16.55
N ILE A 367 -1.19 -20.24 16.13
CA ILE A 367 -0.81 -19.87 14.76
C ILE A 367 0.53 -19.18 14.74
N VAL A 368 1.21 -19.16 13.60
CA VAL A 368 2.48 -18.45 13.45
C VAL A 368 2.19 -17.07 12.84
N MET A 369 2.66 -16.03 13.53
CA MET A 369 2.58 -14.65 13.04
C MET A 369 3.94 -13.97 13.13
N THR A 370 4.19 -13.02 12.25
CA THR A 370 5.36 -12.13 12.27
C THR A 370 4.90 -10.68 12.30
N ALA A 371 5.71 -9.83 12.95
CA ALA A 371 5.53 -8.39 13.01
C ALA A 371 6.79 -7.68 12.49
N TYR A 372 6.66 -6.93 11.42
CA TYR A 372 7.73 -6.14 10.82
C TYR A 372 7.13 -4.91 10.13
N GLY A 373 7.92 -3.88 9.88
CA GLY A 373 7.36 -2.75 9.12
C GLY A 373 8.06 -1.42 9.31
N HIS A 374 7.41 -0.41 8.75
CA HIS A 374 7.87 0.97 8.66
C HIS A 374 7.63 1.70 9.99
N CYS A 375 8.36 1.29 11.04
CA CYS A 375 8.10 1.79 12.40
C CYS A 375 8.35 3.30 12.54
N GLY A 376 9.18 3.89 11.67
CA GLY A 376 9.36 5.34 11.60
C GLY A 376 8.12 6.12 11.16
N SER A 377 7.17 5.49 10.49
CA SER A 377 5.85 6.05 10.16
C SER A 377 4.71 5.48 11.02
N GLY A 378 5.03 4.69 12.04
CA GLY A 378 4.04 4.04 12.91
C GLY A 378 3.38 2.82 12.27
N CYS A 379 3.81 2.39 11.07
CA CYS A 379 3.23 1.27 10.34
C CYS A 379 3.87 -0.06 10.74
N MET A 380 3.02 -1.06 10.97
CA MET A 380 3.39 -2.43 11.27
C MET A 380 2.65 -3.39 10.35
N HIS A 381 3.41 -4.22 9.64
CA HIS A 381 2.86 -5.34 8.89
C HIS A 381 2.86 -6.59 9.75
N THR A 382 1.78 -7.36 9.64
CA THR A 382 1.70 -8.69 10.23
C THR A 382 1.36 -9.70 9.15
N LYS A 383 1.98 -10.85 9.17
CA LYS A 383 1.65 -11.96 8.29
C LYS A 383 1.28 -13.17 9.12
N ILE A 384 0.24 -13.85 8.70
CA ILE A 384 -0.17 -15.11 9.29
C ILE A 384 0.36 -16.22 8.38
N LEU A 385 1.10 -17.14 8.97
CA LEU A 385 1.60 -18.34 8.31
C LEU A 385 0.69 -19.49 8.75
N MET A 386 -0.08 -20.06 7.81
CA MET A 386 -1.07 -21.10 8.14
C MET A 386 -1.26 -22.11 7.01
N ASP A 387 -1.75 -23.27 7.34
CA ASP A 387 -2.25 -24.22 6.35
C ASP A 387 -3.61 -23.74 5.82
N THR A 388 -3.60 -23.18 4.62
CA THR A 388 -4.79 -22.60 3.99
C THR A 388 -5.85 -23.62 3.58
N LYS A 389 -5.57 -24.93 3.70
CA LYS A 389 -6.54 -26.01 3.45
C LYS A 389 -7.36 -26.36 4.70
N ARG A 390 -6.97 -25.86 5.87
CA ARG A 390 -7.56 -26.15 7.16
C ARG A 390 -8.50 -25.04 7.61
N LYS A 391 -9.79 -25.38 7.76
CA LYS A 391 -10.82 -24.44 8.21
C LYS A 391 -10.56 -23.91 9.63
N ASP A 392 -10.08 -24.75 10.53
CA ASP A 392 -9.78 -24.35 11.92
C ASP A 392 -8.68 -23.28 11.98
N GLN A 393 -7.70 -23.31 11.07
CA GLN A 393 -6.68 -22.27 10.98
C GLN A 393 -7.24 -20.95 10.45
N TRP A 394 -8.18 -20.98 9.52
CA TRP A 394 -8.89 -19.76 9.09
C TRP A 394 -9.70 -19.15 10.23
N ASP A 395 -10.40 -19.99 11.03
CA ASP A 395 -11.17 -19.52 12.18
C ASP A 395 -10.26 -18.93 13.27
N ALA A 396 -9.09 -19.54 13.53
CA ALA A 396 -8.07 -19.02 14.44
C ALA A 396 -7.50 -17.69 13.94
N ALA A 397 -7.16 -17.59 12.65
CA ALA A 397 -6.65 -16.37 12.03
C ALA A 397 -7.65 -15.21 12.16
N LYS A 398 -8.96 -15.45 11.90
CA LYS A 398 -9.99 -14.40 12.06
C LYS A 398 -10.07 -13.88 13.49
N LYS A 399 -10.06 -14.77 14.50
CA LYS A 399 -10.06 -14.38 15.92
C LYS A 399 -8.83 -13.54 16.27
N ALA A 400 -7.66 -14.00 15.84
CA ALA A 400 -6.39 -13.30 16.07
C ALA A 400 -6.42 -11.88 15.48
N ILE A 401 -6.89 -11.73 14.24
CA ILE A 401 -7.04 -10.44 13.57
C ILE A 401 -7.97 -9.52 14.35
N THR A 402 -9.11 -10.02 14.78
CA THR A 402 -10.09 -9.22 15.54
C THR A 402 -9.47 -8.68 16.82
N GLU A 403 -8.79 -9.53 17.61
CA GLU A 403 -8.10 -9.11 18.84
C GLU A 403 -7.00 -8.08 18.60
N ILE A 404 -6.21 -8.23 17.52
CA ILE A 404 -5.17 -7.28 17.17
C ILE A 404 -5.79 -5.93 16.77
N TYR A 405 -6.84 -5.94 15.97
CA TYR A 405 -7.51 -4.69 15.58
C TYR A 405 -8.23 -3.99 16.73
N GLU A 406 -8.79 -4.75 17.68
CA GLU A 406 -9.35 -4.19 18.92
C GLU A 406 -8.25 -3.47 19.73
N TYR A 407 -7.09 -4.10 19.87
CA TYR A 407 -5.93 -3.46 20.51
C TYR A 407 -5.52 -2.19 19.76
N VAL A 408 -5.35 -2.24 18.43
CA VAL A 408 -4.96 -1.08 17.62
C VAL A 408 -5.92 0.10 17.83
N ARG A 409 -7.23 -0.15 17.80
CA ARG A 409 -8.23 0.90 18.06
C ARG A 409 -8.15 1.43 19.48
N SER A 410 -7.90 0.57 20.48
CA SER A 410 -7.83 0.97 21.90
C SER A 410 -6.68 1.94 22.20
N VAL A 411 -5.65 1.95 21.35
CA VAL A 411 -4.49 2.85 21.45
C VAL A 411 -4.54 4.01 20.45
N ASN A 412 -5.72 4.30 19.89
CA ASN A 412 -5.94 5.35 18.87
C ASN A 412 -5.10 5.12 17.60
N GLY A 413 -4.88 3.87 17.23
CA GLY A 413 -4.29 3.48 15.95
C GLY A 413 -5.32 3.36 14.83
N THR A 414 -4.86 2.94 13.65
CA THR A 414 -5.70 2.64 12.50
C THR A 414 -5.43 1.23 11.98
N THR A 415 -6.47 0.56 11.53
CA THR A 415 -6.40 -0.81 11.01
C THR A 415 -5.88 -0.89 9.58
N SER A 416 -5.60 0.25 8.93
CA SER A 416 -4.88 0.32 7.67
C SER A 416 -3.94 1.51 7.62
N ALA A 417 -2.65 1.25 7.44
CA ALA A 417 -1.62 2.27 7.30
C ALA A 417 -1.42 2.67 5.82
N GLU A 418 -1.21 1.67 4.93
CA GLU A 418 -0.88 1.92 3.52
C GLU A 418 -1.61 0.99 2.52
N HIS A 419 -2.06 -0.22 2.95
CA HIS A 419 -2.63 -1.20 2.02
C HIS A 419 -4.08 -0.89 1.62
N GLY A 420 -4.72 0.10 2.25
CA GLY A 420 -6.13 0.41 2.05
C GLY A 420 -7.07 -0.56 2.76
N ILE A 421 -8.35 -0.40 2.53
CA ILE A 421 -9.42 -1.17 3.16
C ILE A 421 -9.89 -2.33 2.29
N GLY A 422 -10.22 -2.04 1.04
CA GLY A 422 -10.74 -3.02 0.08
C GLY A 422 -11.90 -3.84 0.64
N LEU A 423 -11.72 -5.16 0.61
CA LEU A 423 -12.64 -6.15 1.18
C LEU A 423 -12.13 -6.70 2.52
N SER A 424 -10.81 -6.95 2.62
CA SER A 424 -10.21 -7.64 3.77
C SER A 424 -10.39 -6.92 5.11
N LYS A 425 -10.43 -5.60 5.10
CA LYS A 425 -10.49 -4.76 6.32
C LYS A 425 -11.82 -4.05 6.52
N ALA A 426 -12.81 -4.34 5.67
CA ALA A 426 -14.09 -3.63 5.63
C ALA A 426 -14.86 -3.66 6.96
N GLU A 427 -14.88 -4.80 7.63
CA GLU A 427 -15.54 -4.95 8.93
C GLU A 427 -14.87 -4.07 10.00
N SER A 428 -13.54 -4.16 10.13
CA SER A 428 -12.80 -3.35 11.10
C SER A 428 -12.88 -1.85 10.78
N PHE A 429 -12.86 -1.48 9.51
CA PHE A 429 -13.04 -0.10 9.05
C PHE A 429 -14.39 0.49 9.49
N LYS A 430 -15.48 -0.26 9.36
CA LYS A 430 -16.80 0.19 9.80
C LYS A 430 -16.87 0.45 11.30
N VAL A 431 -16.20 -0.38 12.09
CA VAL A 431 -16.09 -0.17 13.55
C VAL A 431 -15.20 1.06 13.85
N GLU A 432 -14.05 1.17 13.19
CA GLU A 432 -13.10 2.27 13.40
C GLU A 432 -13.69 3.63 13.00
N LYS A 433 -14.48 3.68 11.94
CA LYS A 433 -15.06 4.91 11.37
C LYS A 433 -16.55 5.10 11.67
N ALA A 434 -17.08 4.40 12.67
CA ALA A 434 -18.51 4.40 13.00
C ALA A 434 -19.13 5.81 13.00
N ASP A 435 -18.44 6.78 13.62
CA ASP A 435 -18.91 8.16 13.74
C ASP A 435 -18.89 8.93 12.39
N SER A 436 -18.10 8.50 11.42
CA SER A 436 -17.93 9.19 10.14
C SER A 436 -18.49 8.44 8.93
N LEU A 437 -19.06 7.24 9.10
CA LEU A 437 -19.59 6.44 7.99
C LEU A 437 -20.62 7.19 7.14
N ASN A 438 -21.51 7.96 7.78
CA ASN A 438 -22.52 8.75 7.08
C ASN A 438 -21.90 9.87 6.23
N LEU A 439 -20.80 10.48 6.69
CA LEU A 439 -20.08 11.48 5.91
C LEU A 439 -19.39 10.84 4.71
N LEU A 440 -18.75 9.69 4.89
CA LEU A 440 -18.12 8.93 3.81
C LEU A 440 -19.14 8.52 2.75
N ALA A 441 -20.31 8.02 3.17
CA ALA A 441 -21.42 7.69 2.28
C ALA A 441 -21.96 8.94 1.55
N GLY A 442 -22.04 10.08 2.24
CA GLY A 442 -22.43 11.36 1.66
C GLY A 442 -21.46 11.84 0.57
N ILE A 443 -20.16 11.74 0.81
CA ILE A 443 -19.11 12.06 -0.17
C ILE A 443 -19.23 11.13 -1.40
N LYS A 444 -19.34 9.82 -1.17
CA LYS A 444 -19.55 8.86 -2.25
C LYS A 444 -20.77 9.21 -3.10
N LYS A 445 -21.90 9.51 -2.48
CA LYS A 445 -23.14 9.87 -3.19
C LYS A 445 -23.01 11.19 -3.96
N ALA A 446 -22.24 12.17 -3.44
CA ALA A 446 -22.00 13.44 -4.13
C ALA A 446 -21.17 13.27 -5.41
N PHE A 447 -20.16 12.38 -5.38
CA PHE A 447 -19.30 12.09 -6.54
C PHE A 447 -19.94 11.08 -7.50
N ASP A 448 -20.58 10.04 -6.99
CA ASP A 448 -21.11 8.90 -7.72
C ASP A 448 -22.56 8.56 -7.29
N PRO A 449 -23.53 9.38 -7.70
CA PRO A 449 -24.93 9.20 -7.27
C PRO A 449 -25.56 7.89 -7.72
N ASN A 450 -25.07 7.29 -8.81
CA ASN A 450 -25.54 6.03 -9.37
C ASN A 450 -24.75 4.81 -8.88
N ASN A 451 -23.73 5.04 -8.02
CA ASN A 451 -22.90 3.99 -7.44
C ASN A 451 -22.32 3.00 -8.45
N ILE A 452 -21.75 3.52 -9.55
CA ILE A 452 -21.11 2.69 -10.57
C ILE A 452 -19.60 2.52 -10.40
N LEU A 453 -18.92 3.44 -9.68
CA LEU A 453 -17.48 3.38 -9.46
C LEU A 453 -17.15 2.45 -8.30
N ASN A 454 -16.47 1.35 -8.64
CA ASN A 454 -15.97 0.33 -7.70
C ASN A 454 -16.95 0.02 -6.54
N PRO A 455 -18.21 -0.32 -6.84
CA PRO A 455 -19.23 -0.51 -5.82
C PRO A 455 -18.89 -1.69 -4.90
N GLY A 456 -19.31 -1.59 -3.63
CA GLY A 456 -19.03 -2.62 -2.64
C GLY A 456 -17.63 -2.52 -2.02
N LYS A 457 -17.05 -1.31 -1.99
CA LYS A 457 -15.78 -1.02 -1.30
C LYS A 457 -15.99 0.05 -0.21
N LEU A 458 -15.01 0.17 0.69
CA LEU A 458 -15.04 1.11 1.82
C LEU A 458 -16.33 0.95 2.65
N SER A 459 -17.08 2.03 2.86
CA SER A 459 -18.34 2.01 3.64
C SER A 459 -19.43 1.10 3.06
N GLN A 460 -19.33 0.74 1.78
CA GLN A 460 -20.29 -0.14 1.08
C GLN A 460 -19.81 -1.60 1.02
N ALA A 461 -18.63 -1.92 1.54
CA ALA A 461 -18.13 -3.29 1.50
C ALA A 461 -19.06 -4.25 2.28
N PRO A 462 -19.19 -5.51 1.82
CA PRO A 462 -20.01 -6.51 2.51
C PRO A 462 -19.47 -6.79 3.91
N GLU A 463 -20.36 -7.13 4.84
CA GLU A 463 -19.96 -7.46 6.22
C GLU A 463 -19.20 -8.78 6.30
N ASP A 464 -19.60 -9.75 5.49
CA ASP A 464 -18.87 -11.03 5.37
C ASP A 464 -18.25 -11.16 3.99
N TRP A 465 -16.96 -10.79 3.91
CA TRP A 465 -16.20 -10.90 2.68
C TRP A 465 -15.88 -12.36 2.29
N VAL A 466 -15.95 -13.31 3.23
CA VAL A 466 -15.68 -14.72 2.95
C VAL A 466 -16.77 -15.31 2.07
N THR A 467 -18.03 -14.92 2.29
CA THR A 467 -19.18 -15.34 1.48
C THR A 467 -19.37 -14.47 0.23
N ALA A 468 -18.86 -13.23 0.26
CA ALA A 468 -19.00 -12.28 -0.84
C ALA A 468 -18.01 -12.49 -1.99
N THR A 469 -16.94 -13.25 -1.78
CA THR A 469 -15.90 -13.53 -2.77
C THR A 469 -15.52 -15.00 -2.77
N ASN A 470 -15.12 -15.52 -3.94
CA ASN A 470 -14.46 -16.80 -3.98
C ASN A 470 -13.05 -16.63 -3.40
N LEU A 471 -12.71 -17.42 -2.40
CA LEU A 471 -11.34 -17.44 -1.91
C LEU A 471 -10.43 -18.08 -2.95
N ARG A 472 -9.26 -17.48 -3.14
CA ARG A 472 -8.21 -17.99 -4.04
C ARG A 472 -7.73 -19.39 -3.63
N TYR A 473 -7.89 -19.71 -2.37
CA TYR A 473 -7.56 -21.00 -1.77
C TYR A 473 -8.86 -21.73 -1.44
N SER A 474 -9.11 -22.86 -2.10
CA SER A 474 -10.25 -23.70 -1.77
C SER A 474 -10.08 -24.23 -0.34
N VAL A 475 -10.90 -23.75 0.57
CA VAL A 475 -11.10 -24.42 1.85
C VAL A 475 -11.95 -25.66 1.53
N ASN A 476 -11.38 -26.84 1.55
CA ASN A 476 -12.17 -28.04 1.49
C ASN A 476 -13.13 -28.04 2.67
N SER A 477 -14.42 -27.96 2.35
CA SER A 477 -15.53 -28.04 3.30
C SER A 477 -15.58 -29.42 3.94
#